data_849993849207ed72e5199db680bff561
#
_entry.id   849993849207ed72e5199db680bff561
#
_cell.length_a   1.000
_cell.length_b   1.000
_cell.length_c   1.000
_cell.angle_alpha   90.00
_cell.angle_beta   90.00
_cell.angle_gamma   90.00
#
_symmetry.space_group_name_H-M   'P 1'
#
loop_
_entity.id
_entity.type
_entity.pdbx_description
1 polymer ?
#
loop_
_entity_poly.entity_id
_entity_poly.type
_entity_poly.pdbx_seq_one_letter_code
_entity_poly.pdbx_strand_id
1 'polypeptide(L)'
;MNCGLFKENVESVAGHCVITTEVADVLRNILAELRAERVAVSDAPELAEFGVIPGADDLFDFEVGITRAQAAIAETGTLVLDSSCERNRLVSVVPPVHIAIVAASHIRETLGETLALLQNGDKLSPAITFITGPSRTADIELTLTIGVHGPQELYVIVDESS
;
A
#
# COMPACT_ATOMS: atom_id res chain seq x y z
N MET A 1 -13.49 -11.39 -11.38
CA MET A 1 -12.88 -10.40 -10.48
C MET A 1 -11.47 -10.87 -10.17
N ASN A 2 -10.46 -10.01 -10.34
CA ASN A 2 -9.03 -10.40 -10.35
C ASN A 2 -8.37 -10.46 -8.96
N CYS A 3 -9.15 -10.47 -7.86
CA CYS A 3 -8.63 -10.44 -6.49
C CYS A 3 -7.75 -11.65 -6.16
N GLY A 4 -8.11 -12.85 -6.63
CA GLY A 4 -7.32 -14.07 -6.42
C GLY A 4 -5.95 -14.00 -7.08
N LEU A 5 -5.91 -13.63 -8.36
CA LEU A 5 -4.67 -13.44 -9.11
C LEU A 5 -3.80 -12.33 -8.48
N PHE A 6 -4.42 -11.23 -8.07
CA PHE A 6 -3.74 -10.13 -7.38
C PHE A 6 -3.07 -10.62 -6.10
N LYS A 7 -3.82 -11.35 -5.26
CA LYS A 7 -3.29 -11.93 -4.01
C LYS A 7 -2.09 -12.84 -4.27
N GLU A 8 -2.21 -13.79 -5.20
CA GLU A 8 -1.12 -14.71 -5.57
C GLU A 8 0.14 -13.94 -5.97
N ASN A 9 -0.01 -12.89 -6.77
CA ASN A 9 1.12 -12.10 -7.24
C ASN A 9 1.71 -11.19 -6.15
N VAL A 10 0.91 -10.63 -5.24
CA VAL A 10 1.42 -9.92 -4.06
C VAL A 10 2.25 -10.85 -3.19
N GLU A 11 1.77 -12.06 -2.94
CA GLU A 11 2.47 -13.06 -2.11
C GLU A 11 3.75 -13.58 -2.81
N SER A 12 3.74 -13.70 -4.14
CA SER A 12 4.92 -14.11 -4.92
C SER A 12 6.09 -13.13 -4.81
N VAL A 13 5.81 -11.86 -4.54
CA VAL A 13 6.82 -10.81 -4.34
C VAL A 13 7.06 -10.49 -2.87
N ALA A 14 6.73 -11.43 -1.98
CA ALA A 14 6.92 -11.36 -0.52
C ALA A 14 6.06 -10.30 0.20
N GLY A 15 4.94 -9.88 -0.38
CA GLY A 15 3.88 -9.16 0.32
C GLY A 15 2.96 -10.12 1.06
N HIS A 16 2.19 -9.59 2.01
CA HIS A 16 1.08 -10.29 2.66
C HIS A 16 -0.24 -9.75 2.13
N CYS A 17 -1.18 -10.60 1.75
CA CYS A 17 -2.45 -10.14 1.19
C CYS A 17 -3.65 -10.83 1.84
N VAL A 18 -4.60 -10.02 2.31
CA VAL A 18 -5.88 -10.47 2.88
C VAL A 18 -7.01 -9.86 2.07
N ILE A 19 -7.98 -10.69 1.67
CA ILE A 19 -9.21 -10.27 1.01
C ILE A 19 -10.33 -10.35 2.05
N THR A 20 -11.06 -9.27 2.27
CA THR A 20 -12.04 -9.20 3.36
C THR A 20 -13.13 -8.15 3.10
N THR A 21 -14.26 -8.32 3.75
CA THR A 21 -15.30 -7.30 3.93
C THR A 21 -15.17 -6.55 5.26
N GLU A 22 -14.30 -7.02 6.16
CA GLU A 22 -14.11 -6.54 7.53
C GLU A 22 -12.73 -5.86 7.67
N VAL A 23 -12.50 -4.81 6.89
CA VAL A 23 -11.19 -4.12 6.80
C VAL A 23 -10.69 -3.65 8.16
N ALA A 24 -11.58 -3.02 8.97
CA ALA A 24 -11.21 -2.48 10.27
C ALA A 24 -10.71 -3.56 11.25
N ASP A 25 -11.35 -4.73 11.26
CA ASP A 25 -10.97 -5.83 12.16
C ASP A 25 -9.65 -6.47 11.72
N VAL A 26 -9.46 -6.67 10.42
CA VAL A 26 -8.17 -7.15 9.88
C VAL A 26 -7.06 -6.17 10.21
N LEU A 27 -7.30 -4.87 10.03
CA LEU A 27 -6.31 -3.84 10.33
C LEU A 27 -5.92 -3.83 11.82
N ARG A 28 -6.91 -3.89 12.73
CA ARG A 28 -6.64 -4.00 14.19
C ARG A 28 -5.82 -5.24 14.52
N ASN A 29 -6.13 -6.39 13.90
CA ASN A 29 -5.39 -7.64 14.14
C ASN A 29 -3.94 -7.53 13.67
N ILE A 30 -3.69 -6.98 12.47
CA ILE A 30 -2.32 -6.78 11.96
C ILE A 30 -1.53 -5.83 12.89
N LEU A 31 -2.13 -4.70 13.29
CA LEU A 31 -1.47 -3.76 14.20
C LEU A 31 -1.17 -4.37 15.57
N ALA A 32 -2.06 -5.24 16.08
CA ALA A 32 -1.84 -5.95 17.34
C ALA A 32 -0.72 -7.00 17.24
N GLU A 33 -0.66 -7.75 16.14
CA GLU A 33 0.42 -8.71 15.86
C GLU A 33 1.78 -8.02 15.75
N LEU A 34 1.82 -6.87 15.08
CA LEU A 34 3.02 -6.04 14.94
C LEU A 34 3.40 -5.31 16.23
N ARG A 35 2.50 -5.26 17.23
CA ARG A 35 2.66 -4.47 18.46
C ARG A 35 2.99 -3.00 18.15
N ALA A 36 2.37 -2.46 17.11
CA ALA A 36 2.63 -1.11 16.65
C ALA A 36 2.07 -0.08 17.65
N GLU A 37 2.93 0.80 18.14
CA GLU A 37 2.56 1.89 19.07
C GLU A 37 2.39 3.22 18.31
N ARG A 38 3.20 3.44 17.27
CA ARG A 38 3.19 4.66 16.46
C ARG A 38 2.83 4.35 15.02
N VAL A 39 1.60 4.71 14.64
CA VAL A 39 1.04 4.46 13.31
C VAL A 39 0.79 5.78 12.60
N ALA A 40 1.41 5.95 11.43
CA ALA A 40 1.13 7.03 10.51
C ALA A 40 0.02 6.62 9.54
N VAL A 41 -0.95 7.49 9.32
CA VAL A 41 -2.02 7.25 8.35
C VAL A 41 -2.04 8.35 7.30
N SER A 42 -2.49 7.99 6.10
CA SER A 42 -2.84 8.98 5.09
C SER A 42 -4.08 9.79 5.50
N ASP A 43 -4.36 10.87 4.78
CA ASP A 43 -5.47 11.78 5.10
C ASP A 43 -6.87 11.26 4.71
N ALA A 44 -7.01 9.94 4.53
CA ALA A 44 -8.30 9.28 4.35
C ALA A 44 -9.07 9.25 5.69
N PRO A 45 -10.31 9.81 5.75
CA PRO A 45 -11.06 9.95 7.00
C PRO A 45 -11.28 8.64 7.76
N GLU A 46 -11.46 7.53 7.04
CA GLU A 46 -11.66 6.19 7.61
C GLU A 46 -10.43 5.63 8.32
N LEU A 47 -9.25 6.20 8.08
CA LEU A 47 -8.00 5.79 8.72
C LEU A 47 -7.71 6.54 10.03
N ALA A 48 -8.45 7.61 10.32
CA ALA A 48 -8.18 8.48 11.47
C ALA A 48 -8.27 7.78 12.83
N GLU A 49 -9.02 6.67 12.93
CA GLU A 49 -9.09 5.87 14.17
C GLU A 49 -7.86 4.99 14.41
N PHE A 50 -7.04 4.72 13.38
CA PHE A 50 -5.91 3.79 13.45
C PHE A 50 -4.57 4.46 13.71
N GLY A 51 -4.46 5.76 13.52
CA GLY A 51 -3.21 6.46 13.69
C GLY A 51 -3.34 7.97 13.52
N VAL A 52 -2.22 8.62 13.32
CA VAL A 52 -2.15 10.07 13.14
C VAL A 52 -1.62 10.44 11.77
N ILE A 53 -2.11 11.57 11.23
CA ILE A 53 -1.53 12.16 10.01
C ILE A 53 -0.21 12.83 10.42
N PRO A 54 0.95 12.32 9.96
CA PRO A 54 2.23 12.83 10.42
C PRO A 54 2.56 14.18 9.79
N GLY A 55 3.30 15.01 10.54
CA GLY A 55 4.05 16.14 9.97
C GLY A 55 5.25 15.62 9.16
N ALA A 56 5.82 16.48 8.31
CA ALA A 56 6.90 16.10 7.40
C ALA A 56 8.17 15.61 8.12
N ASP A 57 8.43 16.06 9.34
CA ASP A 57 9.68 15.80 10.06
C ASP A 57 9.61 14.58 10.99
N ASP A 58 8.42 14.02 11.25
CA ASP A 58 8.21 12.99 12.28
C ASP A 58 8.12 11.56 11.76
N LEU A 59 8.15 11.35 10.44
CA LEU A 59 7.86 10.04 9.83
C LEU A 59 8.84 8.91 10.22
N PHE A 60 10.07 9.24 10.55
CA PHE A 60 11.06 8.24 10.97
C PHE A 60 10.76 7.62 12.34
N ASP A 61 9.90 8.24 13.12
CA ASP A 61 9.50 7.74 14.45
C ASP A 61 8.31 6.77 14.38
N PHE A 62 7.71 6.58 13.20
CA PHE A 62 6.57 5.68 13.01
C PHE A 62 7.01 4.28 12.60
N GLU A 63 6.34 3.28 13.16
CA GLU A 63 6.61 1.86 12.91
C GLU A 63 5.82 1.35 11.71
N VAL A 64 4.63 1.89 11.51
CA VAL A 64 3.69 1.49 10.47
C VAL A 64 3.16 2.70 9.73
N GLY A 65 3.10 2.62 8.41
CA GLY A 65 2.39 3.56 7.55
C GLY A 65 1.17 2.90 6.91
N ILE A 66 -0.01 3.52 7.00
CA ILE A 66 -1.24 3.01 6.38
C ILE A 66 -1.68 3.97 5.29
N THR A 67 -1.89 3.45 4.08
CA THR A 67 -2.38 4.21 2.93
C THR A 67 -3.58 3.55 2.28
N ARG A 68 -4.31 4.32 1.47
CA ARG A 68 -5.36 3.82 0.59
C ARG A 68 -4.89 3.91 -0.86
N ALA A 69 -4.73 2.75 -1.51
CA ALA A 69 -4.36 2.69 -2.92
C ALA A 69 -5.59 3.00 -3.81
N GLN A 70 -5.38 3.77 -4.86
CA GLN A 70 -6.43 4.18 -5.78
C GLN A 70 -6.70 3.14 -6.85
N ALA A 71 -5.73 2.27 -7.12
CA ALA A 71 -5.87 1.13 -8.03
C ALA A 71 -4.87 0.03 -7.70
N ALA A 72 -5.04 -1.14 -8.31
CA ALA A 72 -4.07 -2.22 -8.27
C ALA A 72 -4.05 -2.99 -9.60
N ILE A 73 -2.92 -3.64 -9.89
CA ILE A 73 -2.66 -4.41 -11.10
C ILE A 73 -2.51 -5.88 -10.71
N ALA A 74 -3.43 -6.72 -11.18
CA ALA A 74 -3.48 -8.12 -10.78
C ALA A 74 -2.31 -8.94 -11.33
N GLU A 75 -1.93 -8.74 -12.60
CA GLU A 75 -0.86 -9.51 -13.26
C GLU A 75 0.52 -9.39 -12.60
N THR A 76 0.74 -8.33 -11.82
CA THR A 76 2.04 -8.06 -11.16
C THR A 76 1.96 -7.95 -9.65
N GLY A 77 0.77 -7.95 -9.04
CA GLY A 77 0.60 -7.69 -7.62
C GLY A 77 1.02 -6.28 -7.21
N THR A 78 0.78 -5.30 -8.10
CA THR A 78 1.23 -3.91 -7.92
C THR A 78 0.11 -3.03 -7.40
N LEU A 79 0.40 -2.24 -6.38
CA LEU A 79 -0.47 -1.17 -5.89
C LEU A 79 -0.16 0.14 -6.60
N VAL A 80 -1.17 0.99 -6.74
CA VAL A 80 -1.03 2.31 -7.36
C VAL A 80 -1.52 3.38 -6.40
N LEU A 81 -0.61 4.28 -6.04
CA LEU A 81 -0.88 5.46 -5.23
C LEU A 81 -0.84 6.71 -6.11
N ASP A 82 -1.94 7.45 -6.11
CA ASP A 82 -2.09 8.71 -6.84
C ASP A 82 -1.91 9.88 -5.87
N SER A 83 -0.95 10.76 -6.15
CA SER A 83 -0.62 11.89 -5.28
C SER A 83 -1.72 12.96 -5.17
N SER A 84 -2.73 12.93 -6.03
CA SER A 84 -3.90 13.79 -5.90
C SER A 84 -4.83 13.34 -4.77
N CYS A 85 -4.84 12.03 -4.47
CA CYS A 85 -5.63 11.41 -3.41
C CYS A 85 -4.78 11.10 -2.18
N GLU A 86 -3.56 10.63 -2.39
CA GLU A 86 -2.59 10.29 -1.34
C GLU A 86 -1.53 11.39 -1.22
N ARG A 87 -1.84 12.44 -0.45
CA ARG A 87 -0.98 13.64 -0.38
C ARG A 87 0.35 13.39 0.31
N ASN A 88 0.37 12.55 1.35
CA ASN A 88 1.60 12.22 2.06
C ASN A 88 2.19 10.91 1.58
N ARG A 89 2.84 10.92 0.42
CA ARG A 89 3.49 9.75 -0.19
C ARG A 89 4.56 9.11 0.70
N LEU A 90 5.14 9.86 1.62
CA LEU A 90 6.17 9.37 2.52
C LEU A 90 5.63 8.37 3.54
N VAL A 91 4.33 8.37 3.82
CA VAL A 91 3.68 7.36 4.67
C VAL A 91 3.86 5.94 4.11
N SER A 92 3.90 5.78 2.78
CA SER A 92 4.13 4.49 2.14
C SER A 92 5.60 4.08 2.01
N VAL A 93 6.55 4.97 2.34
CA VAL A 93 7.97 4.78 2.03
C VAL A 93 8.85 4.79 3.28
N VAL A 94 8.57 5.67 4.25
CA VAL A 94 9.47 5.90 5.40
C VAL A 94 9.28 4.88 6.52
N PRO A 95 8.06 4.56 6.99
CA PRO A 95 7.89 3.55 8.03
C PRO A 95 8.36 2.16 7.58
N PRO A 96 8.93 1.35 8.49
CA PRO A 96 9.46 0.02 8.14
C PRO A 96 8.38 -0.98 7.71
N VAL A 97 7.13 -0.76 8.10
CA VAL A 97 5.97 -1.55 7.65
C VAL A 97 4.98 -0.66 6.92
N HIS A 98 4.56 -1.08 5.74
CA HIS A 98 3.50 -0.42 4.97
C HIS A 98 2.27 -1.32 4.90
N ILE A 99 1.13 -0.79 5.28
CA ILE A 99 -0.18 -1.44 5.11
C ILE A 99 -0.96 -0.63 4.06
N ALA A 100 -1.32 -1.25 2.97
CA ALA A 100 -2.10 -0.62 1.91
C ALA A 100 -3.50 -1.24 1.82
N ILE A 101 -4.52 -0.41 1.74
CA ILE A 101 -5.91 -0.83 1.53
C ILE A 101 -6.29 -0.48 0.09
N VAL A 102 -6.88 -1.43 -0.62
CA VAL A 102 -7.39 -1.21 -1.99
C VAL A 102 -8.78 -1.80 -2.13
N ALA A 103 -9.70 -1.07 -2.79
CA ALA A 103 -11.02 -1.58 -3.12
C ALA A 103 -10.92 -2.69 -4.18
N ALA A 104 -11.63 -3.79 -3.99
CA ALA A 104 -11.69 -4.88 -4.96
C ALA A 104 -12.16 -4.40 -6.35
N SER A 105 -13.08 -3.44 -6.37
CA SER A 105 -13.58 -2.80 -7.59
C SER A 105 -12.54 -2.00 -8.36
N HIS A 106 -11.40 -1.66 -7.75
CA HIS A 106 -10.30 -0.92 -8.37
C HIS A 106 -9.13 -1.80 -8.82
N ILE A 107 -9.24 -3.12 -8.68
CA ILE A 107 -8.24 -4.06 -9.20
C ILE A 107 -8.49 -4.28 -10.69
N ARG A 108 -7.48 -4.01 -11.51
CA ARG A 108 -7.49 -4.27 -12.95
C ARG A 108 -6.51 -5.39 -13.29
N GLU A 109 -6.72 -6.04 -14.42
CA GLU A 109 -5.85 -7.13 -14.83
C GLU A 109 -4.47 -6.61 -15.22
N THR A 110 -4.44 -5.57 -16.06
CA THR A 110 -3.21 -5.06 -16.68
C THR A 110 -2.89 -3.61 -16.29
N LEU A 111 -1.63 -3.22 -16.52
CA LEU A 111 -1.20 -1.82 -16.39
C LEU A 111 -2.00 -0.89 -17.32
N GLY A 112 -2.28 -1.32 -18.56
CA GLY A 112 -3.02 -0.49 -19.53
C GLY A 112 -4.44 -0.15 -19.05
N GLU A 113 -5.16 -1.13 -18.50
CA GLU A 113 -6.49 -0.93 -17.91
C GLU A 113 -6.44 -0.01 -16.68
N THR A 114 -5.41 -0.17 -15.87
CA THR A 114 -5.20 0.67 -14.68
C THR A 114 -4.94 2.12 -15.06
N LEU A 115 -4.09 2.37 -16.04
CA LEU A 115 -3.84 3.72 -16.56
C LEU A 115 -5.10 4.35 -17.15
N ALA A 116 -5.91 3.58 -17.86
CA ALA A 116 -7.20 4.06 -18.38
C ALA A 116 -8.17 4.45 -17.25
N LEU A 117 -8.18 3.71 -16.15
CA LEU A 117 -8.97 4.06 -14.95
C LEU A 117 -8.51 5.39 -14.33
N LEU A 118 -7.20 5.61 -14.24
CA LEU A 118 -6.62 6.82 -13.64
C LEU A 118 -6.76 8.06 -14.54
N GLN A 119 -6.88 7.86 -15.85
CA GLN A 119 -7.04 8.95 -16.84
C GLN A 119 -8.47 9.49 -16.98
N ASN A 120 -9.45 8.97 -16.23
CA ASN A 120 -10.85 9.38 -16.29
C ASN A 120 -11.13 10.79 -15.72
N GLY A 121 -10.22 11.74 -15.94
CA GLY A 121 -10.38 13.16 -15.61
C GLY A 121 -9.48 14.03 -16.47
N ASP A 122 -9.86 15.29 -16.64
CA ASP A 122 -9.12 16.30 -17.42
C ASP A 122 -7.75 16.68 -16.83
N LYS A 123 -7.37 16.11 -15.69
CA LYS A 123 -6.10 16.38 -15.02
C LYS A 123 -5.40 15.08 -14.65
N LEU A 124 -4.26 14.85 -15.28
CA LEU A 124 -3.30 13.85 -14.81
C LEU A 124 -2.78 14.25 -13.42
N SER A 125 -2.66 13.27 -12.53
CA SER A 125 -2.00 13.47 -11.25
C SER A 125 -0.54 13.89 -11.44
N PRO A 126 -0.01 14.78 -10.59
CA PRO A 126 1.39 15.20 -10.65
C PRO A 126 2.38 14.04 -10.48
N ALA A 127 2.00 13.00 -9.73
CA ALA A 127 2.81 11.81 -9.56
C ALA A 127 1.94 10.57 -9.28
N ILE A 128 2.30 9.47 -9.89
CA ILE A 128 1.72 8.15 -9.66
C ILE A 128 2.85 7.24 -9.19
N THR A 129 2.64 6.57 -8.06
CA THR A 129 3.61 5.64 -7.48
C THR A 129 3.12 4.21 -7.64
N PHE A 130 3.96 3.34 -8.19
CA PHE A 130 3.71 1.91 -8.30
C PHE A 130 4.53 1.17 -7.24
N ILE A 131 3.86 0.32 -6.44
CA ILE A 131 4.48 -0.44 -5.36
C ILE A 131 4.26 -1.93 -5.64
N THR A 132 5.36 -2.65 -5.82
CA THR A 132 5.36 -4.10 -6.07
C THR A 132 6.21 -4.79 -5.00
N GLY A 133 5.56 -5.34 -3.99
CA GLY A 133 6.24 -5.98 -2.86
C GLY A 133 6.95 -4.99 -1.91
N PRO A 134 7.58 -5.51 -0.84
CA PRO A 134 8.42 -4.73 0.05
C PRO A 134 9.70 -4.25 -0.63
N SER A 135 10.36 -3.25 -0.02
CA SER A 135 11.61 -2.72 -0.55
C SER A 135 12.71 -3.78 -0.60
N ARG A 136 13.34 -3.90 -1.74
CA ARG A 136 14.47 -4.82 -1.98
C ARG A 136 15.60 -4.07 -2.67
N THR A 137 16.81 -4.19 -2.12
CA THR A 137 18.02 -3.72 -2.77
C THR A 137 18.91 -4.92 -3.08
N ALA A 138 19.23 -5.13 -4.34
CA ALA A 138 20.26 -6.08 -4.75
C ALA A 138 21.60 -5.34 -4.77
N ASP A 139 22.51 -5.70 -3.87
CA ASP A 139 23.86 -5.17 -3.87
C ASP A 139 24.68 -5.77 -5.03
N ILE A 140 25.75 -5.07 -5.42
CA ILE A 140 26.71 -5.48 -6.46
C ILE A 140 27.32 -6.87 -6.16
N GLU A 141 27.32 -7.31 -4.90
CA GLU A 141 27.78 -8.64 -4.45
C GLU A 141 26.67 -9.72 -4.43
N LEU A 142 25.53 -9.51 -5.10
CA LEU A 142 24.42 -10.46 -5.18
C LEU A 142 23.74 -10.79 -3.84
N THR A 143 23.94 -9.97 -2.81
CA THR A 143 23.29 -10.12 -1.52
C THR A 143 21.99 -9.30 -1.52
N LEU A 144 20.84 -9.98 -1.41
CA LEU A 144 19.56 -9.33 -1.30
C LEU A 144 19.42 -8.68 0.08
N THR A 145 19.37 -7.35 0.12
CA THR A 145 19.10 -6.59 1.36
C THR A 145 17.69 -6.05 1.33
N ILE A 146 16.89 -6.36 2.35
CA ILE A 146 15.50 -5.93 2.46
C ILE A 146 15.46 -4.65 3.29
N GLY A 147 14.69 -3.63 2.82
CA GLY A 147 14.33 -2.47 3.64
C GLY A 147 15.41 -1.42 3.85
N VAL A 148 16.38 -1.28 2.94
CA VAL A 148 17.39 -0.20 3.04
C VAL A 148 16.83 1.17 2.66
N HIS A 149 15.91 1.22 1.69
CA HIS A 149 15.35 2.46 1.13
C HIS A 149 13.81 2.46 1.05
N GLY A 150 13.13 1.70 1.90
CA GLY A 150 11.69 1.60 1.91
C GLY A 150 11.19 0.56 2.91
N PRO A 151 9.88 0.30 2.98
CA PRO A 151 9.31 -0.65 3.92
C PRO A 151 9.91 -2.05 3.79
N GLN A 152 10.21 -2.65 4.93
CA GLN A 152 10.72 -4.04 5.01
C GLN A 152 9.59 -5.05 4.81
N GLU A 153 8.37 -4.68 5.21
CA GLU A 153 7.18 -5.50 5.09
C GLU A 153 6.05 -4.72 4.41
N LEU A 154 5.30 -5.43 3.57
CA LEU A 154 4.12 -4.91 2.90
C LEU A 154 2.93 -5.81 3.22
N TYR A 155 1.89 -5.22 3.81
CA TYR A 155 0.57 -5.83 3.98
C TYR A 155 -0.42 -5.16 3.04
N VAL A 156 -1.21 -5.97 2.36
CA VAL A 156 -2.27 -5.51 1.46
C VAL A 156 -3.60 -6.03 1.94
N ILE A 157 -4.55 -5.14 2.11
CA ILE A 157 -5.94 -5.48 2.44
C ILE A 157 -6.80 -5.14 1.24
N VAL A 158 -7.40 -6.15 0.65
CA VAL A 158 -8.38 -5.99 -0.43
C VAL A 158 -9.76 -5.89 0.19
N ASP A 159 -10.38 -4.74 0.04
CA ASP A 159 -11.71 -4.43 0.55
C ASP A 159 -12.78 -4.86 -0.47
N GLU A 160 -13.53 -5.92 -0.16
CA GLU A 160 -14.65 -6.40 -0.99
C GLU A 160 -15.97 -5.69 -0.70
N SER A 161 -16.03 -4.83 0.32
CA SER A 161 -17.22 -4.05 0.65
C SER A 161 -17.36 -2.78 -0.19
N SER A 162 -16.33 -2.41 -0.95
CA SER A 162 -16.24 -1.18 -1.74
C SER A 162 -16.00 -1.41 -3.22
#